data_57b9c98904371b80cd4cb5c5b7aa0ae0
#
_entry.id   57b9c98904371b80cd4cb5c5b7aa0ae0
#
_cell.length_a   1.000
_cell.length_b   1.000
_cell.length_c   1.000
_cell.angle_alpha   90.00
_cell.angle_beta   90.00
_cell.angle_gamma   90.00
#
_symmetry.space_group_name_H-M   'P 1'
#
loop_
_entity.id
_entity.type
_entity.pdbx_description
1 polymer ?
#
loop_
_entity_poly.entity_id
_entity_poly.type
_entity_poly.pdbx_seq_one_letter_code
_entity_poly.pdbx_strand_id
1 'polypeptide(L)'
;MFEKNLFPFDADKLAEMFKTPDMSKMFEGFKMPGFDMHAMMDAQKKNVEALMAANRAAAAGYQDFFKKQMAIFEETMSVAQSQMNSMGEGMGADSAARQADLYRVAFEKALANMTELAEAAKKANEEAFAIVSARVKESLAELQAMSAKH
;
A
#
# COMPACT_ATOMS: atom_id res chain seq x y z
N MET A 1 9.41 -19.64 -2.82
CA MET A 1 8.79 -19.53 -4.15
C MET A 1 7.37 -19.07 -3.94
N PHE A 2 7.16 -17.77 -3.91
CA PHE A 2 5.80 -17.22 -3.90
C PHE A 2 5.39 -17.04 -5.36
N GLU A 3 4.43 -17.83 -5.77
CA GLU A 3 3.89 -17.78 -7.12
C GLU A 3 3.28 -16.40 -7.41
N LYS A 4 3.69 -15.81 -8.52
CA LYS A 4 3.22 -14.53 -9.06
C LYS A 4 1.72 -14.48 -9.42
N ASN A 5 0.94 -15.47 -9.03
CA ASN A 5 -0.44 -15.68 -9.49
C ASN A 5 -1.51 -15.39 -8.44
N LEU A 6 -1.25 -14.52 -7.46
CA LEU A 6 -2.29 -14.20 -6.46
C LEU A 6 -3.33 -13.17 -6.94
N PHE A 7 -3.12 -12.55 -8.11
CA PHE A 7 -4.11 -11.68 -8.73
C PHE A 7 -4.31 -12.07 -10.20
N PRO A 8 -5.51 -12.49 -10.60
CA PRO A 8 -5.80 -12.90 -11.98
C PRO A 8 -5.84 -11.71 -12.97
N PHE A 9 -5.47 -10.52 -12.55
CA PHE A 9 -5.41 -9.33 -13.39
C PHE A 9 -3.96 -8.92 -13.62
N ASP A 10 -3.43 -9.35 -14.75
CA ASP A 10 -2.15 -8.89 -15.27
C ASP A 10 -2.36 -7.46 -15.80
N ALA A 11 -1.90 -6.47 -15.01
CA ALA A 11 -2.05 -5.05 -15.33
C ALA A 11 -1.38 -4.69 -16.66
N ASP A 12 -0.31 -5.42 -17.03
CA ASP A 12 0.39 -5.25 -18.30
C ASP A 12 -0.44 -5.75 -19.48
N LYS A 13 -1.15 -6.86 -19.32
CA LYS A 13 -2.08 -7.37 -20.35
C LYS A 13 -3.30 -6.49 -20.53
N LEU A 14 -3.81 -5.89 -19.45
CA LEU A 14 -4.89 -4.92 -19.55
C LEU A 14 -4.44 -3.66 -20.30
N ALA A 15 -3.24 -3.17 -20.00
CA ALA A 15 -2.67 -2.01 -20.68
C ALA A 15 -2.40 -2.28 -22.17
N GLU A 16 -1.99 -3.51 -22.53
CA GLU A 16 -1.83 -3.92 -23.93
C GLU A 16 -3.17 -4.06 -24.65
N MET A 17 -4.21 -4.59 -24.00
CA MET A 17 -5.55 -4.67 -24.59
C MET A 17 -6.14 -3.29 -24.91
N PHE A 18 -5.83 -2.29 -24.09
CA PHE A 18 -6.25 -0.90 -24.34
C PHE A 18 -5.37 -0.16 -25.35
N LYS A 19 -4.18 -0.67 -25.68
CA LYS A 19 -3.27 -0.07 -26.65
C LYS A 19 -3.46 -0.55 -28.10
N THR A 20 -4.25 -1.58 -28.31
CA THR A 20 -4.51 -2.08 -29.67
C THR A 20 -5.44 -1.14 -30.43
N PRO A 21 -5.00 -0.59 -31.58
CA PRO A 21 -5.82 0.32 -32.41
C PRO A 21 -7.09 -0.32 -32.98
N ASP A 22 -7.23 -1.63 -32.91
CA ASP A 22 -8.39 -2.37 -33.39
C ASP A 22 -9.66 -2.19 -32.54
N MET A 23 -9.49 -1.97 -31.20
CA MET A 23 -10.64 -1.69 -30.33
C MET A 23 -11.27 -0.33 -30.63
N SER A 24 -10.45 0.67 -30.96
CA SER A 24 -10.91 2.01 -31.36
C SER A 24 -11.81 1.94 -32.61
N LYS A 25 -11.47 1.09 -33.59
CA LYS A 25 -12.26 0.89 -34.83
C LYS A 25 -13.54 0.09 -34.61
N MET A 26 -13.54 -0.87 -33.68
CA MET A 26 -14.75 -1.60 -33.31
C MET A 26 -15.82 -0.71 -32.67
N PHE A 27 -15.37 0.30 -31.89
CA PHE A 27 -16.26 1.23 -31.22
C PHE A 27 -16.69 2.39 -32.11
N GLU A 28 -15.95 2.74 -33.16
CA GLU A 28 -16.37 3.77 -34.15
C GLU A 28 -17.65 3.38 -34.92
N GLY A 29 -17.91 2.07 -35.06
CA GLY A 29 -19.12 1.55 -35.67
C GLY A 29 -20.40 1.65 -34.82
N PHE A 30 -20.23 1.89 -33.49
CA PHE A 30 -21.35 1.95 -32.54
C PHE A 30 -21.65 3.39 -32.12
N LYS A 31 -21.94 4.25 -33.09
CA LYS A 31 -22.43 5.61 -32.81
C LYS A 31 -23.89 5.55 -32.38
N MET A 32 -24.14 5.38 -31.08
CA MET A 32 -25.46 5.68 -30.53
C MET A 32 -25.64 7.20 -30.43
N PRO A 33 -26.69 7.80 -30.99
CA PRO A 33 -26.98 9.21 -30.82
C PRO A 33 -27.25 9.54 -29.34
N GLY A 34 -26.46 10.43 -28.74
CA GLY A 34 -26.58 10.83 -27.35
C GLY A 34 -25.57 10.20 -26.38
N PHE A 35 -24.68 9.33 -26.85
CA PHE A 35 -23.66 8.69 -26.04
C PHE A 35 -22.28 9.20 -26.42
N ASP A 36 -21.62 9.92 -25.51
CA ASP A 36 -20.26 10.41 -25.74
C ASP A 36 -19.25 9.29 -25.39
N MET A 37 -18.85 8.55 -26.42
CA MET A 37 -17.88 7.45 -26.31
C MET A 37 -16.50 7.97 -25.86
N HIS A 38 -16.09 9.15 -26.26
CA HIS A 38 -14.81 9.73 -25.83
C HIS A 38 -14.80 10.02 -24.34
N ALA A 39 -15.86 10.61 -23.82
CA ALA A 39 -15.99 10.88 -22.39
C ALA A 39 -15.97 9.57 -21.55
N MET A 40 -16.60 8.51 -22.07
CA MET A 40 -16.61 7.21 -21.41
C MET A 40 -15.24 6.54 -21.45
N MET A 41 -14.52 6.60 -22.56
CA MET A 41 -13.15 6.09 -22.67
C MET A 41 -12.18 6.87 -21.77
N ASP A 42 -12.30 8.18 -21.70
CA ASP A 42 -11.49 9.03 -20.82
C ASP A 42 -11.78 8.72 -19.35
N ALA A 43 -13.03 8.54 -18.97
CA ALA A 43 -13.41 8.13 -17.62
C ALA A 43 -12.83 6.76 -17.25
N GLN A 44 -12.88 5.81 -18.18
CA GLN A 44 -12.31 4.48 -17.97
C GLN A 44 -10.78 4.51 -17.83
N LYS A 45 -10.11 5.30 -18.67
CA LYS A 45 -8.66 5.52 -18.56
C LYS A 45 -8.28 6.10 -17.20
N LYS A 46 -8.98 7.12 -16.74
CA LYS A 46 -8.77 7.73 -15.42
C LYS A 46 -9.03 6.73 -14.28
N ASN A 47 -10.02 5.85 -14.42
CA ASN A 47 -10.28 4.79 -13.45
C ASN A 47 -9.12 3.81 -13.33
N VAL A 48 -8.56 3.38 -14.46
CA VAL A 48 -7.38 2.50 -14.49
C VAL A 48 -6.15 3.20 -13.91
N GLU A 49 -5.92 4.44 -14.27
CA GLU A 49 -4.80 5.24 -13.71
C GLU A 49 -4.92 5.39 -12.19
N ALA A 50 -6.11 5.68 -11.68
CA ALA A 50 -6.35 5.78 -10.24
C ALA A 50 -6.15 4.44 -9.52
N LEU A 51 -6.59 3.34 -10.13
CA LEU A 51 -6.38 2.00 -9.58
C LEU A 51 -4.89 1.63 -9.54
N MET A 52 -4.15 1.93 -10.60
CA MET A 52 -2.70 1.73 -10.62
C MET A 52 -1.97 2.61 -9.60
N ALA A 53 -2.38 3.86 -9.43
CA ALA A 53 -1.84 4.76 -8.42
C ALA A 53 -2.12 4.25 -6.99
N ALA A 54 -3.34 3.78 -6.73
CA ALA A 54 -3.70 3.17 -5.45
C ALA A 54 -2.90 1.90 -5.15
N ASN A 55 -2.70 1.05 -6.15
CA ASN A 55 -1.87 -0.15 -6.01
C ASN A 55 -0.39 0.18 -5.76
N ARG A 56 0.14 1.21 -6.42
CA ARG A 56 1.51 1.68 -6.16
C ARG A 56 1.66 2.24 -4.74
N ALA A 57 0.70 3.03 -4.29
CA ALA A 57 0.68 3.57 -2.93
C ALA A 57 0.61 2.45 -1.88
N ALA A 58 -0.25 1.46 -2.09
CA ALA A 58 -0.32 0.28 -1.23
C ALA A 58 1.00 -0.52 -1.22
N ALA A 59 1.58 -0.77 -2.40
CA ALA A 59 2.86 -1.49 -2.52
C ALA A 59 4.00 -0.75 -1.83
N ALA A 60 4.08 0.57 -1.98
CA ALA A 60 5.08 1.40 -1.29
C ALA A 60 4.89 1.36 0.23
N GLY A 61 3.64 1.39 0.70
CA GLY A 61 3.31 1.25 2.12
C GLY A 61 3.73 -0.10 2.68
N TYR A 62 3.50 -1.19 1.96
CA TYR A 62 3.95 -2.52 2.35
C TYR A 62 5.48 -2.63 2.37
N GLN A 63 6.18 -2.06 1.39
CA GLN A 63 7.64 -2.03 1.39
C GLN A 63 8.20 -1.29 2.61
N ASP A 64 7.60 -0.16 2.96
CA ASP A 64 8.00 0.60 4.14
C ASP A 64 7.72 -0.15 5.44
N PHE A 65 6.59 -0.83 5.51
CA PHE A 65 6.24 -1.73 6.61
C PHE A 65 7.27 -2.86 6.79
N PHE A 66 7.66 -3.53 5.70
CA PHE A 66 8.68 -4.58 5.74
C PHE A 66 10.05 -4.05 6.16
N LYS A 67 10.46 -2.88 5.65
CA LYS A 67 11.72 -2.24 6.08
C LYS A 67 11.72 -1.96 7.58
N LYS A 68 10.62 -1.46 8.12
CA LYS A 68 10.46 -1.22 9.55
C LYS A 68 10.52 -2.51 10.35
N GLN A 69 9.85 -3.58 9.88
CA GLN A 69 9.96 -4.90 10.52
C GLN A 69 11.40 -5.42 10.55
N MET A 70 12.12 -5.28 9.45
CA MET A 70 13.54 -5.70 9.39
C MET A 70 14.40 -4.89 10.36
N ALA A 71 14.23 -3.57 10.43
CA ALA A 71 14.95 -2.72 11.35
C ALA A 71 14.67 -3.07 12.82
N ILE A 72 13.41 -3.36 13.15
CA ILE A 72 13.01 -3.83 14.49
C ILE A 72 13.66 -5.17 14.82
N PHE A 73 13.70 -6.08 13.86
CA PHE A 73 14.34 -7.38 14.03
C PHE A 73 15.85 -7.23 14.30
N GLU A 74 16.55 -6.43 13.51
CA GLU A 74 17.98 -6.15 13.68
C GLU A 74 18.26 -5.50 15.05
N GLU A 75 17.44 -4.55 15.46
CA GLU A 75 17.55 -3.91 16.77
C GLU A 75 17.33 -4.92 17.91
N THR A 76 16.31 -5.77 17.79
CA THR A 76 16.01 -6.83 18.78
C THR A 76 17.17 -7.81 18.89
N MET A 77 17.75 -8.22 17.76
CA MET A 77 18.93 -9.09 17.76
C MET A 77 20.15 -8.43 18.40
N SER A 78 20.37 -7.15 18.13
CA SER A 78 21.46 -6.37 18.73
C SER A 78 21.31 -6.25 20.26
N VAL A 79 20.09 -6.00 20.73
CA VAL A 79 19.79 -5.96 22.18
C VAL A 79 19.99 -7.33 22.82
N ALA A 80 19.53 -8.39 22.18
CA ALA A 80 19.73 -9.77 22.68
C ALA A 80 21.22 -10.12 22.79
N GLN A 81 22.01 -9.75 21.79
CA GLN A 81 23.46 -9.97 21.80
C GLN A 81 24.16 -9.16 22.90
N SER A 82 23.77 -7.92 23.12
CA SER A 82 24.25 -7.09 24.22
C SER A 82 23.92 -7.67 25.58
N GLN A 83 22.72 -8.24 25.74
CA GLN A 83 22.31 -8.95 26.96
C GLN A 83 23.14 -10.21 27.21
N MET A 84 23.39 -11.00 26.18
CA MET A 84 24.27 -12.18 26.31
C MET A 84 25.69 -11.82 26.73
N ASN A 85 26.25 -10.75 26.17
CA ASN A 85 27.58 -10.25 26.53
C ASN A 85 27.63 -9.72 27.97
N SER A 86 26.58 -9.03 28.43
CA SER A 86 26.53 -8.52 29.80
C SER A 86 26.30 -9.61 30.86
N MET A 87 25.61 -10.71 30.50
CA MET A 87 25.47 -11.88 31.38
C MET A 87 26.78 -12.62 31.62
N GLY A 88 27.78 -12.50 30.73
CA GLY A 88 29.12 -13.05 30.89
C GLY A 88 30.03 -12.26 31.86
N GLU A 89 29.67 -11.04 32.22
CA GLU A 89 30.56 -10.13 32.98
C GLU A 89 30.35 -10.08 34.49
N GLY A 90 29.42 -10.79 35.07
CA GLY A 90 29.34 -10.92 36.51
C GLY A 90 27.98 -11.10 37.15
N MET A 91 27.91 -12.05 38.07
CA MET A 91 26.81 -12.27 39.00
C MET A 91 26.98 -11.38 40.24
N GLY A 92 26.63 -10.10 40.15
CA GLY A 92 26.58 -9.21 41.30
C GLY A 92 25.15 -8.85 41.68
N ALA A 93 24.92 -8.28 42.88
CA ALA A 93 23.59 -7.80 43.31
C ALA A 93 22.99 -6.76 42.35
N ASP A 94 23.84 -6.06 41.58
CA ASP A 94 23.42 -5.11 40.54
C ASP A 94 22.89 -5.78 39.25
N SER A 95 23.15 -7.06 39.06
CA SER A 95 22.72 -7.77 37.84
C SER A 95 21.21 -7.94 37.75
N ALA A 96 20.53 -8.14 38.89
CA ALA A 96 19.05 -8.23 38.93
C ALA A 96 18.37 -6.89 38.61
N ALA A 97 18.93 -5.77 39.13
CA ALA A 97 18.42 -4.43 38.82
C ALA A 97 18.65 -4.06 37.34
N ARG A 98 19.80 -4.42 36.78
CA ARG A 98 20.11 -4.22 35.35
C ARG A 98 19.19 -5.05 34.45
N GLN A 99 18.93 -6.30 34.79
CA GLN A 99 18.00 -7.15 34.07
C GLN A 99 16.58 -6.56 34.07
N ALA A 100 16.09 -6.10 35.22
CA ALA A 100 14.77 -5.49 35.32
C ALA A 100 14.67 -4.21 34.45
N ASP A 101 15.73 -3.40 34.46
CA ASP A 101 15.78 -2.19 33.61
C ASP A 101 15.85 -2.51 32.11
N LEU A 102 16.62 -3.53 31.73
CA LEU A 102 16.68 -4.02 30.35
C LEU A 102 15.32 -4.54 29.87
N TYR A 103 14.61 -5.29 30.70
CA TYR A 103 13.24 -5.74 30.37
C TYR A 103 12.28 -4.57 30.21
N ARG A 104 12.35 -3.58 31.07
CA ARG A 104 11.52 -2.38 30.97
C ARG A 104 11.79 -1.62 29.66
N VAL A 105 13.05 -1.37 29.34
CA VAL A 105 13.45 -0.70 28.09
C VAL A 105 13.03 -1.52 26.85
N ALA A 106 13.23 -2.83 26.89
CA ALA A 106 12.82 -3.71 25.80
C ALA A 106 11.31 -3.70 25.60
N PHE A 107 10.54 -3.67 26.69
CA PHE A 107 9.08 -3.59 26.64
C PHE A 107 8.60 -2.25 26.08
N GLU A 108 9.18 -1.14 26.54
CA GLU A 108 8.86 0.21 26.03
C GLU A 108 9.17 0.34 24.54
N LYS A 109 10.32 -0.22 24.08
CA LYS A 109 10.67 -0.27 22.67
C LYS A 109 9.72 -1.14 21.85
N ALA A 110 9.32 -2.30 22.37
CA ALA A 110 8.36 -3.17 21.69
C ALA A 110 7.02 -2.48 21.48
N LEU A 111 6.52 -1.77 22.49
CA LEU A 111 5.29 -0.97 22.38
C LEU A 111 5.43 0.16 21.36
N ALA A 112 6.54 0.90 21.39
CA ALA A 112 6.80 1.96 20.42
C ALA A 112 6.88 1.40 18.99
N ASN A 113 7.56 0.29 18.79
CA ASN A 113 7.69 -0.38 17.50
C ASN A 113 6.33 -0.87 16.99
N MET A 114 5.49 -1.45 17.85
CA MET A 114 4.14 -1.86 17.47
C MET A 114 3.26 -0.67 17.07
N THR A 115 3.36 0.43 17.79
CA THR A 115 2.65 1.67 17.46
C THR A 115 3.10 2.21 16.10
N GLU A 116 4.40 2.26 15.87
CA GLU A 116 4.98 2.72 14.60
C GLU A 116 4.56 1.85 13.41
N LEU A 117 4.54 0.52 13.59
CA LEU A 117 4.05 -0.40 12.57
C LEU A 117 2.56 -0.23 12.29
N ALA A 118 1.75 -0.04 13.33
CA ALA A 118 0.32 0.19 13.19
C ALA A 118 0.04 1.52 12.45
N GLU A 119 0.77 2.57 12.76
CA GLU A 119 0.67 3.86 12.06
C GLU A 119 1.11 3.76 10.60
N ALA A 120 2.18 3.03 10.31
CA ALA A 120 2.64 2.80 8.94
C ALA A 120 1.60 2.05 8.10
N ALA A 121 1.00 1.01 8.66
CA ALA A 121 -0.07 0.25 8.00
C ALA A 121 -1.32 1.11 7.77
N LYS A 122 -1.71 1.88 8.77
CA LYS A 122 -2.84 2.82 8.68
C LYS A 122 -2.61 3.86 7.58
N LYS A 123 -1.46 4.49 7.57
CA LYS A 123 -1.08 5.49 6.56
C LYS A 123 -1.14 4.92 5.14
N ALA A 124 -0.59 3.72 4.93
CA ALA A 124 -0.63 3.05 3.62
C ALA A 124 -2.06 2.81 3.13
N ASN A 125 -2.94 2.37 4.01
CA ASN A 125 -4.35 2.16 3.70
C ASN A 125 -5.09 3.49 3.44
N GLU A 126 -4.82 4.52 4.22
CA GLU A 126 -5.42 5.85 4.03
C GLU A 126 -5.02 6.48 2.70
N GLU A 127 -3.76 6.37 2.30
CA GLU A 127 -3.28 6.88 1.01
C GLU A 127 -3.94 6.17 -0.16
N ALA A 128 -4.00 4.84 -0.14
CA ALA A 128 -4.69 4.06 -1.16
C ALA A 128 -6.19 4.37 -1.22
N PHE A 129 -6.83 4.47 -0.06
CA PHE A 129 -8.25 4.82 0.05
C PHE A 129 -8.54 6.24 -0.45
N ALA A 130 -7.69 7.21 -0.13
CA ALA A 130 -7.83 8.58 -0.59
C ALA A 130 -7.82 8.69 -2.11
N ILE A 131 -6.93 7.95 -2.79
CA ILE A 131 -6.84 7.93 -4.25
C ILE A 131 -8.12 7.36 -4.86
N VAL A 132 -8.61 6.23 -4.37
CA VAL A 132 -9.84 5.60 -4.86
C VAL A 132 -11.06 6.48 -4.57
N SER A 133 -11.15 7.03 -3.38
CA SER A 133 -12.25 7.90 -2.97
C SER A 133 -12.32 9.19 -3.80
N ALA A 134 -11.18 9.81 -4.09
CA ALA A 134 -11.10 10.96 -4.97
C ALA A 134 -11.61 10.62 -6.38
N ARG A 135 -11.21 9.48 -6.92
CA ARG A 135 -11.66 9.04 -8.24
C ARG A 135 -13.17 8.75 -8.29
N VAL A 136 -13.72 8.14 -7.25
CA VAL A 136 -15.17 7.90 -7.15
C VAL A 136 -15.95 9.22 -7.17
N LYS A 137 -15.49 10.24 -6.45
CA LYS A 137 -16.10 11.58 -6.45
C LYS A 137 -16.05 12.23 -7.84
N GLU A 138 -14.91 12.15 -8.52
CA GLU A 138 -14.77 12.63 -9.89
C GLU A 138 -15.70 11.89 -10.86
N SER A 139 -15.78 10.57 -10.75
CA SER A 139 -16.67 9.74 -11.58
C SER A 139 -18.15 10.13 -11.40
N LEU A 140 -18.56 10.39 -10.18
CA LEU A 140 -19.92 10.86 -9.89
C LEU A 140 -20.20 12.24 -10.52
N ALA A 141 -19.22 13.17 -10.42
CA ALA A 141 -19.33 14.47 -11.04
C ALA A 141 -19.38 14.37 -12.58
N GLU A 142 -18.58 13.50 -13.18
CA GLU A 142 -18.59 13.23 -14.61
C GLU A 142 -19.96 12.66 -15.08
N LEU A 143 -20.53 11.72 -14.31
CA LEU A 143 -21.86 11.16 -14.60
C LEU A 143 -22.96 12.23 -14.50
N GLN A 144 -22.91 13.08 -13.49
CA GLN A 144 -23.86 14.19 -13.34
C GLN A 144 -23.73 15.19 -14.49
N ALA A 145 -22.51 15.49 -14.92
CA ALA A 145 -22.29 16.38 -16.07
C ALA A 145 -22.79 15.78 -17.38
N MET A 146 -22.68 14.46 -17.57
CA MET A 146 -23.23 13.78 -18.74
C MET A 146 -24.77 13.76 -18.72
N SER A 147 -25.38 13.56 -17.55
CA SER A 147 -26.85 13.56 -17.44
C SER A 147 -27.46 14.96 -17.55
N ALA A 148 -26.74 16.02 -17.19
CA ALA A 148 -27.21 17.40 -17.32
C ALA A 148 -27.20 17.94 -18.76
N LYS A 149 -26.52 17.28 -19.71
CA LYS A 149 -26.50 17.60 -21.14
C LYS A 149 -27.69 17.04 -21.94
N HIS A 150 -28.55 16.32 -21.28
CA HIS A 150 -29.80 15.80 -21.80
C HIS A 150 -30.99 16.48 -21.10
#